data_cdc6681136e91235a6ddd7e82339104a
#
_entry.id   cdc6681136e91235a6ddd7e82339104a
#
_cell.length_a   1.000
_cell.length_b   1.000
_cell.length_c   1.000
_cell.angle_alpha   90.00
_cell.angle_beta   90.00
_cell.angle_gamma   90.00
#
_symmetry.space_group_name_H-M   'P 1'
#
loop_
_entity.id
_entity.type
_entity.pdbx_description
1 polymer ?
#
loop_
_entity_poly.entity_id
_entity_poly.type
_entity_poly.pdbx_seq_one_letter_code
_entity_poly.pdbx_strand_id
1 'polypeptide(L)'
;ARSMWDMSVEAIDVLRERVEQHHIRCDLQQGHLHAAIKPRQMNELEEWQHGLEKDYGYDSLTLWDQQDVQLKMQSERYLGGLFDANSGHIHPLNYTLGLAQAALDAGVTIYTDSAVTKVTRKSQANVCQTAQGQIKAQQVLFCGNAYMGKLVPEISNKIMPVGTYIGATEPLGEARAKALINNNMAIADVNFVLDYFRLSADYRMLFGGRVSYSTLAPPNLMHSMRQRMLGVFPQLADVKMAYSWGGNVAITMNRGPHFGRVGQDLYFAQGFSG
;
A
#
# COMPACT_ATOMS: atom_id res chain seq x y z
N ALA A 1 8.37 18.88 9.04
CA ALA A 1 8.21 17.50 9.50
C ALA A 1 6.88 17.31 10.22
N ARG A 2 6.55 18.11 11.28
CA ARG A 2 5.36 17.95 12.11
C ARG A 2 4.05 17.93 11.30
N SER A 3 3.79 18.92 10.44
CA SER A 3 2.56 18.99 9.65
C SER A 3 2.34 17.81 8.72
N MET A 4 3.43 17.21 8.18
CA MET A 4 3.32 15.99 7.36
C MET A 4 2.96 14.77 8.22
N TRP A 5 3.53 14.69 9.42
CA TRP A 5 3.18 13.66 10.38
C TRP A 5 1.70 13.74 10.77
N ASP A 6 1.26 14.93 11.19
CA ASP A 6 -0.13 15.15 11.62
C ASP A 6 -1.10 14.78 10.48
N MET A 7 -0.83 15.20 9.24
CA MET A 7 -1.62 14.79 8.07
C MET A 7 -1.60 13.28 7.81
N SER A 8 -0.49 12.59 8.06
CA SER A 8 -0.41 11.14 7.85
C SER A 8 -1.24 10.36 8.87
N VAL A 9 -1.28 10.82 10.12
CA VAL A 9 -2.14 10.24 11.17
C VAL A 9 -3.60 10.55 10.88
N GLU A 10 -3.94 11.81 10.58
CA GLU A 10 -5.30 12.23 10.19
C GLU A 10 -5.82 11.46 8.97
N ALA A 11 -4.95 11.10 8.01
CA ALA A 11 -5.35 10.33 6.84
C ALA A 11 -5.90 8.94 7.19
N ILE A 12 -5.45 8.32 8.29
CA ILE A 12 -6.00 7.06 8.78
C ILE A 12 -7.44 7.26 9.27
N ASP A 13 -7.70 8.33 10.00
CA ASP A 13 -9.03 8.66 10.51
C ASP A 13 -9.97 9.00 9.36
N VAL A 14 -9.53 9.81 8.40
CA VAL A 14 -10.29 10.10 7.17
C VAL A 14 -10.64 8.83 6.40
N LEU A 15 -9.72 7.86 6.33
CA LEU A 15 -10.00 6.56 5.70
C LEU A 15 -11.11 5.83 6.45
N ARG A 16 -11.04 5.74 7.79
CA ARG A 16 -12.04 5.09 8.64
C ARG A 16 -13.41 5.75 8.50
N GLU A 17 -13.45 7.08 8.59
CA GLU A 17 -14.67 7.87 8.41
C GLU A 17 -15.32 7.60 7.05
N ARG A 18 -14.53 7.55 5.97
CA ARG A 18 -15.02 7.24 4.62
C ARG A 18 -15.59 5.83 4.51
N VAL A 19 -14.91 4.85 5.13
CA VAL A 19 -15.39 3.47 5.19
C VAL A 19 -16.74 3.39 5.89
N GLU A 20 -16.88 4.06 7.02
CA GLU A 20 -18.12 4.09 7.80
C GLU A 20 -19.23 4.88 7.08
N GLN A 21 -18.96 6.12 6.68
CA GLN A 21 -19.91 7.02 6.04
C GLN A 21 -20.52 6.44 4.76
N HIS A 22 -19.72 5.76 3.94
CA HIS A 22 -20.15 5.20 2.66
C HIS A 22 -20.38 3.69 2.71
N HIS A 23 -20.35 3.09 3.90
CA HIS A 23 -20.55 1.64 4.12
C HIS A 23 -19.67 0.76 3.22
N ILE A 24 -18.39 1.13 3.06
CA ILE A 24 -17.46 0.47 2.15
C ILE A 24 -17.01 -0.88 2.75
N ARG A 25 -17.33 -1.98 2.07
CA ARG A 25 -16.95 -3.34 2.49
C ARG A 25 -15.53 -3.68 2.04
N CYS A 26 -14.54 -3.09 2.68
CA CYS A 26 -13.13 -3.23 2.31
C CYS A 26 -12.29 -4.05 3.32
N ASP A 27 -12.92 -4.85 4.15
CA ASP A 27 -12.23 -5.72 5.13
C ASP A 27 -11.19 -4.95 5.95
N LEU A 28 -11.57 -3.76 6.46
CA LEU A 28 -10.71 -2.93 7.28
C LEU A 28 -10.35 -3.68 8.57
N GLN A 29 -9.05 -3.88 8.79
CA GLN A 29 -8.49 -4.52 9.97
C GLN A 29 -7.46 -3.61 10.61
N GLN A 30 -7.42 -3.59 11.94
CA GLN A 30 -6.43 -2.83 12.71
C GLN A 30 -5.21 -3.70 13.05
N GLY A 31 -4.10 -3.02 13.27
CA GLY A 31 -2.83 -3.60 13.66
C GLY A 31 -1.87 -3.82 12.51
N HIS A 32 -0.66 -3.31 12.71
CA HIS A 32 0.49 -3.52 11.82
C HIS A 32 1.73 -3.82 12.67
N LEU A 33 2.50 -4.83 12.28
CA LEU A 33 3.76 -5.18 12.93
C LEU A 33 4.94 -4.90 12.01
N HIS A 34 5.87 -4.07 12.45
CA HIS A 34 7.21 -3.96 11.87
C HIS A 34 8.12 -4.99 12.52
N ALA A 35 8.37 -6.10 11.83
CA ALA A 35 9.02 -7.28 12.40
C ALA A 35 10.55 -7.27 12.20
N ALA A 36 11.31 -7.57 13.23
CA ALA A 36 12.77 -7.61 13.24
C ALA A 36 13.31 -9.03 13.19
N ILE A 37 14.36 -9.25 12.36
CA ILE A 37 15.04 -10.54 12.21
C ILE A 37 16.40 -10.51 12.91
N LYS A 38 16.96 -9.32 13.17
CA LYS A 38 18.30 -9.12 13.73
C LYS A 38 18.25 -8.25 14.98
N PRO A 39 19.13 -8.49 15.98
CA PRO A 39 19.17 -7.66 17.20
C PRO A 39 19.31 -6.17 16.90
N ARG A 40 20.15 -5.78 15.92
CA ARG A 40 20.29 -4.37 15.52
C ARG A 40 18.97 -3.74 15.09
N GLN A 41 18.11 -4.51 14.39
CA GLN A 41 16.81 -4.01 13.96
C GLN A 41 15.85 -3.78 15.13
N MET A 42 15.97 -4.57 16.21
CA MET A 42 15.22 -4.31 17.45
C MET A 42 15.61 -2.97 18.07
N ASN A 43 16.91 -2.68 18.17
CA ASN A 43 17.38 -1.39 18.67
C ASN A 43 16.88 -0.22 17.80
N GLU A 44 16.92 -0.38 16.46
CA GLU A 44 16.39 0.63 15.52
C GLU A 44 14.89 0.87 15.73
N LEU A 45 14.11 -0.18 16.00
CA LEU A 45 12.67 -0.08 16.27
C LEU A 45 12.37 0.57 17.63
N GLU A 46 13.17 0.30 18.63
CA GLU A 46 13.08 0.95 19.96
C GLU A 46 13.39 2.44 19.86
N GLU A 47 14.47 2.80 19.15
CA GLU A 47 14.80 4.21 18.86
C GLU A 47 13.67 4.91 18.10
N TRP A 48 13.05 4.21 17.14
CA TRP A 48 11.93 4.74 16.37
C TRP A 48 10.70 4.96 17.25
N GLN A 49 10.32 3.99 18.09
CA GLN A 49 9.24 4.15 19.06
C GLN A 49 9.46 5.39 19.94
N HIS A 50 10.62 5.45 20.58
CA HIS A 50 10.97 6.55 21.48
C HIS A 50 10.96 7.93 20.78
N GLY A 51 11.49 7.98 19.55
CA GLY A 51 11.48 9.20 18.75
C GLY A 51 10.07 9.67 18.40
N LEU A 52 9.18 8.76 17.99
CA LEU A 52 7.79 9.09 17.64
C LEU A 52 6.98 9.51 18.86
N GLU A 53 7.16 8.86 19.99
CA GLU A 53 6.51 9.24 21.25
C GLU A 53 6.98 10.62 21.71
N LYS A 54 8.29 10.85 21.75
CA LYS A 54 8.89 12.10 22.23
C LYS A 54 8.59 13.29 21.33
N ASP A 55 8.77 13.14 20.01
CA ASP A 55 8.75 14.26 19.08
C ASP A 55 7.34 14.56 18.57
N TYR A 56 6.45 13.53 18.54
CA TYR A 56 5.11 13.63 17.97
C TYR A 56 3.99 13.28 18.95
N GLY A 57 4.28 12.71 20.12
CA GLY A 57 3.28 12.26 21.09
C GLY A 57 2.49 11.06 20.58
N TYR A 58 3.11 10.21 19.74
CA TYR A 58 2.47 9.03 19.15
C TYR A 58 2.67 7.82 20.07
N ASP A 59 1.63 7.43 20.79
CA ASP A 59 1.62 6.41 21.84
C ASP A 59 1.01 5.06 21.42
N SER A 60 0.62 4.92 20.16
CA SER A 60 -0.01 3.70 19.63
C SER A 60 0.97 2.55 19.37
N LEU A 61 2.27 2.78 19.59
CA LEU A 61 3.34 1.83 19.33
C LEU A 61 3.67 1.01 20.58
N THR A 62 3.80 -0.30 20.40
CA THR A 62 4.24 -1.22 21.45
C THR A 62 5.38 -2.09 20.95
N LEU A 63 6.52 -2.07 21.63
CA LEU A 63 7.64 -2.96 21.32
C LEU A 63 7.32 -4.36 21.84
N TRP A 64 7.33 -5.33 20.96
CA TRP A 64 7.10 -6.75 21.24
C TRP A 64 8.42 -7.52 21.20
N ASP A 65 8.63 -8.38 22.16
CA ASP A 65 9.72 -9.35 22.12
C ASP A 65 9.36 -10.59 21.28
N GLN A 66 10.24 -11.56 21.22
CA GLN A 66 10.03 -12.79 20.45
C GLN A 66 8.82 -13.58 20.96
N GLN A 67 8.58 -13.63 22.26
CA GLN A 67 7.45 -14.36 22.85
C GLN A 67 6.14 -13.68 22.49
N ASP A 68 6.08 -12.35 22.58
CA ASP A 68 4.90 -11.56 22.17
C ASP A 68 4.54 -11.82 20.71
N VAL A 69 5.55 -11.80 19.81
CA VAL A 69 5.33 -12.09 18.39
C VAL A 69 4.82 -13.51 18.19
N GLN A 70 5.41 -14.51 18.87
CA GLN A 70 4.99 -15.92 18.75
C GLN A 70 3.59 -16.17 19.31
N LEU A 71 3.14 -15.40 20.29
CA LEU A 71 1.75 -15.44 20.79
C LEU A 71 0.74 -14.99 19.74
N LYS A 72 1.14 -14.16 18.77
CA LYS A 72 0.26 -13.59 17.74
C LYS A 72 0.46 -14.21 16.36
N MET A 73 1.67 -14.68 16.07
CA MET A 73 2.05 -15.20 14.77
C MET A 73 2.90 -16.47 14.91
N GLN A 74 2.51 -17.55 14.26
CA GLN A 74 3.20 -18.83 14.31
C GLN A 74 4.42 -18.84 13.37
N SER A 75 5.45 -18.07 13.72
CA SER A 75 6.73 -18.03 12.99
C SER A 75 7.89 -17.86 13.97
N GLU A 76 8.95 -18.64 13.77
CA GLU A 76 10.19 -18.54 14.56
C GLU A 76 11.22 -17.58 13.96
N ARG A 77 10.90 -16.99 12.81
CA ARG A 77 11.82 -16.14 12.04
C ARG A 77 12.15 -14.82 12.73
N TYR A 78 11.23 -14.28 13.51
CA TYR A 78 11.32 -12.91 14.03
C TYR A 78 11.72 -12.90 15.51
N LEU A 79 12.65 -11.99 15.84
CA LEU A 79 13.14 -11.80 17.21
C LEU A 79 12.26 -10.87 18.05
N GLY A 80 11.35 -10.17 17.39
CA GLY A 80 10.47 -9.19 17.99
C GLY A 80 9.94 -8.24 16.91
N GLY A 81 9.39 -7.11 17.33
CA GLY A 81 8.88 -6.10 16.39
C GLY A 81 8.23 -4.92 17.10
N LEU A 82 7.89 -3.92 16.34
CA LEU A 82 7.15 -2.75 16.77
C LEU A 82 5.71 -2.83 16.24
N PHE A 83 4.78 -3.06 17.14
CA PHE A 83 3.36 -3.16 16.82
C PHE A 83 2.71 -1.78 16.88
N ASP A 84 2.00 -1.40 15.81
CA ASP A 84 1.19 -0.20 15.74
C ASP A 84 -0.30 -0.56 15.75
N ALA A 85 -0.96 -0.23 16.84
CA ALA A 85 -2.37 -0.50 17.02
C ALA A 85 -3.27 0.44 16.18
N ASN A 86 -2.77 1.63 15.81
CA ASN A 86 -3.52 2.60 15.01
C ASN A 86 -3.41 2.37 13.50
N SER A 87 -2.36 1.71 13.05
CA SER A 87 -2.21 1.26 11.66
C SER A 87 -3.10 0.04 11.35
N GLY A 88 -3.12 -0.39 10.09
CA GLY A 88 -3.92 -1.54 9.70
C GLY A 88 -3.83 -1.87 8.24
N HIS A 89 -4.80 -2.63 7.74
CA HIS A 89 -4.88 -2.97 6.33
C HIS A 89 -6.33 -3.03 5.82
N ILE A 90 -6.47 -2.93 4.53
CA ILE A 90 -7.75 -3.00 3.83
C ILE A 90 -7.64 -3.88 2.59
N HIS A 91 -8.77 -4.23 1.99
CA HIS A 91 -8.84 -4.74 0.63
C HIS A 91 -8.85 -3.54 -0.35
N PRO A 92 -7.72 -3.21 -1.00
CA PRO A 92 -7.57 -1.93 -1.71
C PRO A 92 -8.53 -1.79 -2.90
N LEU A 93 -8.82 -2.88 -3.61
CA LEU A 93 -9.79 -2.83 -4.72
C LEU A 93 -11.21 -2.54 -4.21
N ASN A 94 -11.65 -3.21 -3.15
CA ASN A 94 -12.98 -2.97 -2.57
C ASN A 94 -13.11 -1.55 -2.04
N TYR A 95 -12.05 -1.02 -1.41
CA TYR A 95 -12.02 0.37 -0.97
C TYR A 95 -12.13 1.34 -2.15
N THR A 96 -11.37 1.12 -3.23
CA THR A 96 -11.42 1.95 -4.43
C THR A 96 -12.80 1.90 -5.11
N LEU A 97 -13.41 0.72 -5.21
CA LEU A 97 -14.77 0.57 -5.76
C LEU A 97 -15.82 1.26 -4.90
N GLY A 98 -15.69 1.17 -3.57
CA GLY A 98 -16.56 1.89 -2.64
C GLY A 98 -16.45 3.40 -2.76
N LEU A 99 -15.23 3.93 -2.89
CA LEU A 99 -15.02 5.36 -3.15
C LEU A 99 -15.57 5.80 -4.51
N ALA A 100 -15.43 4.95 -5.54
CA ALA A 100 -16.00 5.22 -6.85
C ALA A 100 -17.53 5.31 -6.78
N GLN A 101 -18.17 4.40 -6.05
CA GLN A 101 -19.62 4.45 -5.84
C GLN A 101 -20.03 5.72 -5.09
N ALA A 102 -19.33 6.07 -4.00
CA ALA A 102 -19.58 7.30 -3.26
C ALA A 102 -19.43 8.56 -4.14
N ALA A 103 -18.46 8.57 -5.05
CA ALA A 103 -18.29 9.66 -6.01
C ALA A 103 -19.46 9.75 -7.00
N LEU A 104 -19.93 8.61 -7.52
CA LEU A 104 -21.11 8.56 -8.40
C LEU A 104 -22.36 9.07 -7.67
N ASP A 105 -22.57 8.68 -6.43
CA ASP A 105 -23.70 9.12 -5.59
C ASP A 105 -23.64 10.63 -5.31
N ALA A 106 -22.43 11.19 -5.28
CA ALA A 106 -22.19 12.63 -5.17
C ALA A 106 -22.30 13.39 -6.53
N GLY A 107 -22.68 12.70 -7.62
CA GLY A 107 -22.89 13.30 -8.95
C GLY A 107 -21.64 13.39 -9.82
N VAL A 108 -20.53 12.73 -9.45
CA VAL A 108 -19.34 12.65 -10.29
C VAL A 108 -19.60 11.70 -11.47
N THR A 109 -19.15 12.08 -12.65
CA THR A 109 -19.18 11.20 -13.81
C THR A 109 -17.85 10.46 -13.96
N ILE A 110 -17.88 9.14 -13.99
CA ILE A 110 -16.70 8.28 -14.16
C ILE A 110 -16.72 7.65 -15.55
N TYR A 111 -15.64 7.81 -16.30
CA TYR A 111 -15.44 7.19 -17.61
C TYR A 111 -14.37 6.11 -17.51
N THR A 112 -14.76 4.85 -17.66
CA THR A 112 -13.84 3.71 -17.79
C THR A 112 -13.37 3.58 -19.24
N ASP A 113 -12.28 2.83 -19.47
CA ASP A 113 -11.70 2.58 -20.81
C ASP A 113 -11.43 3.86 -21.62
N SER A 114 -11.22 4.97 -20.91
CA SER A 114 -11.10 6.31 -21.46
C SER A 114 -9.74 6.93 -21.14
N ALA A 115 -8.65 6.21 -21.45
CA ALA A 115 -7.29 6.69 -21.23
C ALA A 115 -7.06 8.05 -21.89
N VAL A 116 -6.62 9.03 -21.11
CA VAL A 116 -6.23 10.35 -21.61
C VAL A 116 -4.89 10.22 -22.32
N THR A 117 -4.87 10.54 -23.62
CA THR A 117 -3.67 10.44 -24.48
C THR A 117 -2.94 11.75 -24.68
N LYS A 118 -3.65 12.87 -24.46
CA LYS A 118 -3.10 14.22 -24.62
C LYS A 118 -3.86 15.22 -23.75
N VAL A 119 -3.12 16.16 -23.15
CA VAL A 119 -3.69 17.32 -22.50
C VAL A 119 -3.16 18.58 -23.21
N THR A 120 -4.09 19.43 -23.66
CA THR A 120 -3.77 20.68 -24.35
C THR A 120 -4.33 21.84 -23.54
N ARG A 121 -3.45 22.76 -23.14
CA ARG A 121 -3.85 24.01 -22.51
C ARG A 121 -4.37 25.00 -23.55
N LYS A 122 -5.50 25.61 -23.26
CA LYS A 122 -6.08 26.71 -24.03
C LYS A 122 -6.42 27.86 -23.10
N SER A 123 -6.57 29.06 -23.61
CA SER A 123 -6.80 30.29 -22.82
C SER A 123 -8.01 30.23 -21.91
N GLN A 124 -9.02 29.42 -22.21
CA GLN A 124 -10.28 29.35 -21.45
C GLN A 124 -10.55 27.99 -20.80
N ALA A 125 -9.85 26.92 -21.21
CA ALA A 125 -10.03 25.59 -20.66
C ALA A 125 -8.90 24.65 -21.08
N ASN A 126 -8.67 23.61 -20.28
CA ASN A 126 -7.83 22.47 -20.65
C ASN A 126 -8.65 21.46 -21.43
N VAL A 127 -8.05 20.86 -22.44
CA VAL A 127 -8.69 19.81 -23.27
C VAL A 127 -7.94 18.50 -23.03
N CYS A 128 -8.62 17.56 -22.39
CA CYS A 128 -8.18 16.17 -22.23
C CYS A 128 -8.73 15.32 -23.37
N GLN A 129 -7.86 14.71 -24.19
CA GLN A 129 -8.22 13.85 -25.30
C GLN A 129 -8.13 12.38 -24.92
N THR A 130 -9.12 11.59 -25.33
CA THR A 130 -9.11 10.14 -25.31
C THR A 130 -9.25 9.60 -26.75
N ALA A 131 -9.17 8.29 -26.93
CA ALA A 131 -9.41 7.67 -28.24
C ALA A 131 -10.84 7.89 -28.75
N GLN A 132 -11.81 8.10 -27.86
CA GLN A 132 -13.23 8.14 -28.16
C GLN A 132 -13.84 9.56 -28.11
N GLY A 133 -13.10 10.54 -27.58
CA GLY A 133 -13.62 11.89 -27.41
C GLY A 133 -12.68 12.83 -26.65
N GLN A 134 -13.26 13.92 -26.19
CA GLN A 134 -12.51 14.92 -25.41
C GLN A 134 -13.37 15.50 -24.28
N ILE A 135 -12.72 15.86 -23.19
CA ILE A 135 -13.30 16.62 -22.08
C ILE A 135 -12.63 17.99 -22.02
N LYS A 136 -13.44 19.03 -21.87
CA LYS A 136 -12.99 20.39 -21.58
C LYS A 136 -13.19 20.67 -20.10
N ALA A 137 -12.14 21.08 -19.39
CA ALA A 137 -12.19 21.37 -17.98
C ALA A 137 -11.39 22.63 -17.65
N GLN A 138 -11.88 23.44 -16.72
CA GLN A 138 -11.14 24.60 -16.22
C GLN A 138 -9.90 24.16 -15.46
N GLN A 139 -10.01 23.13 -14.65
CA GLN A 139 -8.92 22.55 -13.86
C GLN A 139 -8.80 21.05 -14.13
N VAL A 140 -7.58 20.55 -14.09
CA VAL A 140 -7.26 19.12 -14.25
C VAL A 140 -6.39 18.66 -13.08
N LEU A 141 -6.79 17.59 -12.42
CA LEU A 141 -5.99 16.92 -11.39
C LEU A 141 -5.48 15.59 -11.91
N PHE A 142 -4.17 15.41 -11.93
CA PHE A 142 -3.51 14.16 -12.31
C PHE A 142 -3.26 13.30 -11.08
N CYS A 143 -3.92 12.13 -11.02
CA CYS A 143 -3.76 11.13 -9.96
C CYS A 143 -3.26 9.78 -10.50
N GLY A 144 -2.69 9.74 -11.70
CA GLY A 144 -2.26 8.50 -12.36
C GLY A 144 -1.01 7.86 -11.77
N ASN A 145 -0.33 8.52 -10.80
CA ASN A 145 0.86 8.02 -10.12
C ASN A 145 1.88 7.42 -11.10
N ALA A 146 2.33 6.17 -10.89
CA ALA A 146 3.29 5.48 -11.75
C ALA A 146 2.78 5.19 -13.18
N TYR A 147 1.47 5.34 -13.44
CA TYR A 147 0.83 4.98 -14.71
C TYR A 147 0.56 6.15 -15.64
N MET A 148 1.00 7.35 -15.29
CA MET A 148 0.81 8.54 -16.15
C MET A 148 1.62 8.51 -17.45
N GLY A 149 2.65 7.68 -17.55
CA GLY A 149 3.52 7.62 -18.70
C GLY A 149 4.17 8.99 -19.01
N LYS A 150 4.16 9.38 -20.28
CA LYS A 150 4.71 10.66 -20.73
C LYS A 150 3.65 11.75 -20.97
N LEU A 151 2.46 11.60 -20.38
CA LEU A 151 1.33 12.52 -20.61
C LEU A 151 1.67 13.97 -20.24
N VAL A 152 2.36 14.16 -19.10
CA VAL A 152 2.87 15.45 -18.65
C VAL A 152 4.31 15.24 -18.14
N PRO A 153 5.33 15.45 -18.99
CA PRO A 153 6.73 15.15 -18.64
C PRO A 153 7.25 15.90 -17.41
N GLU A 154 6.77 17.12 -17.15
CA GLU A 154 7.13 17.91 -15.99
C GLU A 154 6.78 17.24 -14.67
N ILE A 155 5.75 16.39 -14.67
CA ILE A 155 5.28 15.63 -13.52
C ILE A 155 5.91 14.25 -13.51
N SER A 156 5.82 13.52 -14.62
CA SER A 156 6.23 12.10 -14.69
C SER A 156 7.74 11.91 -14.53
N ASN A 157 8.56 12.89 -14.89
CA ASN A 157 10.02 12.84 -14.70
C ASN A 157 10.46 13.00 -13.23
N LYS A 158 9.54 13.21 -12.29
CA LYS A 158 9.83 13.38 -10.87
C LYS A 158 9.62 12.10 -10.05
N ILE A 159 9.20 11.05 -10.68
CA ILE A 159 8.94 9.74 -10.06
C ILE A 159 9.66 8.63 -10.83
N MET A 160 10.03 7.59 -10.11
CA MET A 160 10.58 6.35 -10.66
C MET A 160 9.55 5.22 -10.46
N PRO A 161 8.98 4.67 -11.53
CA PRO A 161 8.15 3.48 -11.43
C PRO A 161 8.98 2.27 -10.99
N VAL A 162 8.52 1.58 -9.94
CA VAL A 162 9.17 0.37 -9.42
C VAL A 162 8.13 -0.73 -9.30
N GLY A 163 8.41 -1.87 -9.92
CA GLY A 163 7.54 -3.05 -9.87
C GLY A 163 7.57 -3.70 -8.48
N THR A 164 6.40 -3.94 -7.91
CA THR A 164 6.20 -4.71 -6.68
C THR A 164 5.25 -5.88 -6.96
N TYR A 165 5.35 -6.95 -6.16
CA TYR A 165 4.67 -8.19 -6.46
C TYR A 165 4.06 -8.81 -5.22
N ILE A 166 2.90 -9.44 -5.39
CA ILE A 166 2.19 -10.19 -4.35
C ILE A 166 1.82 -11.56 -4.90
N GLY A 167 1.97 -12.58 -4.07
CA GLY A 167 1.42 -13.90 -4.27
C GLY A 167 0.29 -14.18 -3.28
N ALA A 168 -0.71 -14.93 -3.68
CA ALA A 168 -1.78 -15.41 -2.81
C ALA A 168 -1.85 -16.93 -2.84
N THR A 169 -2.01 -17.53 -1.68
CA THR A 169 -2.23 -19.00 -1.58
C THR A 169 -3.66 -19.35 -1.99
N GLU A 170 -3.93 -20.63 -2.15
CA GLU A 170 -5.29 -21.16 -2.02
C GLU A 170 -5.86 -20.86 -0.62
N PRO A 171 -7.18 -20.91 -0.40
CA PRO A 171 -7.76 -20.70 0.93
C PRO A 171 -7.22 -21.70 1.94
N LEU A 172 -6.74 -21.21 3.08
CA LEU A 172 -6.20 -22.06 4.16
C LEU A 172 -7.29 -22.64 5.05
N GLY A 173 -8.48 -22.05 5.00
CA GLY A 173 -9.53 -22.25 5.98
C GLY A 173 -9.31 -21.46 7.26
N GLU A 174 -10.39 -21.12 7.94
CA GLU A 174 -10.40 -20.22 9.10
C GLU A 174 -9.47 -20.67 10.23
N ALA A 175 -9.56 -21.95 10.61
CA ALA A 175 -8.78 -22.48 11.72
C ALA A 175 -7.27 -22.37 11.48
N ARG A 176 -6.81 -22.73 10.27
CA ARG A 176 -5.38 -22.67 9.90
C ARG A 176 -4.91 -21.22 9.77
N ALA A 177 -5.70 -20.36 9.15
CA ALA A 177 -5.37 -18.95 9.01
C ALA A 177 -5.22 -18.26 10.38
N LYS A 178 -6.17 -18.47 11.29
CA LYS A 178 -6.11 -17.93 12.66
C LYS A 178 -4.99 -18.53 13.50
N ALA A 179 -4.57 -19.77 13.23
CA ALA A 179 -3.39 -20.34 13.87
C ALA A 179 -2.10 -19.63 13.41
N LEU A 180 -2.03 -19.17 12.15
CA LEU A 180 -0.85 -18.48 11.62
C LEU A 180 -0.74 -17.04 12.13
N ILE A 181 -1.85 -16.28 12.11
CA ILE A 181 -1.92 -14.88 12.57
C ILE A 181 -3.27 -14.69 13.27
N ASN A 182 -3.25 -14.76 14.61
CA ASN A 182 -4.50 -14.88 15.36
C ASN A 182 -5.29 -13.57 15.51
N ASN A 183 -4.65 -12.43 15.37
CA ASN A 183 -5.26 -11.10 15.45
C ASN A 183 -5.46 -10.42 14.07
N ASN A 184 -5.19 -11.15 12.99
CA ASN A 184 -5.34 -10.67 11.61
C ASN A 184 -4.63 -9.34 11.29
N MET A 185 -3.52 -9.02 12.00
CA MET A 185 -2.70 -7.86 11.69
C MET A 185 -1.97 -8.01 10.35
N ALA A 186 -1.57 -6.89 9.74
CA ALA A 186 -0.58 -6.90 8.69
C ALA A 186 0.84 -6.94 9.28
N ILE A 187 1.77 -7.58 8.58
CA ILE A 187 3.16 -7.66 8.99
C ILE A 187 4.07 -7.24 7.84
N ALA A 188 5.08 -6.43 8.15
CA ALA A 188 6.19 -6.16 7.24
C ALA A 188 7.51 -6.28 8.02
N ASP A 189 8.50 -6.98 7.48
CA ASP A 189 9.82 -6.96 8.11
C ASP A 189 10.58 -5.66 7.78
N VAL A 190 11.58 -5.32 8.58
CA VAL A 190 12.37 -4.10 8.41
C VAL A 190 13.64 -4.31 7.57
N ASN A 191 13.64 -5.27 6.65
CA ASN A 191 14.72 -5.45 5.69
C ASN A 191 14.63 -4.42 4.55
N PHE A 192 15.75 -4.15 3.88
CA PHE A 192 15.78 -3.24 2.73
C PHE A 192 14.82 -3.67 1.59
N VAL A 193 14.78 -4.97 1.29
CA VAL A 193 13.74 -5.59 0.45
C VAL A 193 12.90 -6.43 1.37
N LEU A 194 11.89 -5.80 1.94
CA LEU A 194 11.05 -6.37 2.98
C LEU A 194 10.15 -7.50 2.47
N ASP A 195 9.88 -8.45 3.35
CA ASP A 195 8.76 -9.36 3.24
C ASP A 195 7.56 -8.71 3.94
N TYR A 196 6.42 -8.69 3.28
CA TYR A 196 5.18 -8.20 3.88
C TYR A 196 4.05 -9.16 3.57
N PHE A 197 3.21 -9.39 4.56
CA PHE A 197 2.16 -10.39 4.44
C PHE A 197 0.99 -10.11 5.38
N ARG A 198 -0.15 -10.68 5.03
CA ARG A 198 -1.37 -10.64 5.81
C ARG A 198 -2.35 -11.74 5.34
N LEU A 199 -3.41 -11.93 6.09
CA LEU A 199 -4.52 -12.77 5.64
C LEU A 199 -5.53 -11.94 4.85
N SER A 200 -6.18 -12.56 3.85
CA SER A 200 -7.37 -12.03 3.20
C SER A 200 -8.65 -12.45 3.95
N ALA A 201 -9.78 -11.81 3.63
CA ALA A 201 -11.06 -12.15 4.24
C ALA A 201 -11.51 -13.60 3.94
N ASP A 202 -11.07 -14.19 2.83
CA ASP A 202 -11.29 -15.58 2.46
C ASP A 202 -10.17 -16.53 2.94
N TYR A 203 -9.41 -16.09 3.94
CA TYR A 203 -8.37 -16.89 4.62
C TYR A 203 -7.23 -17.36 3.72
N ARG A 204 -6.77 -16.53 2.78
CA ARG A 204 -5.54 -16.77 2.01
C ARG A 204 -4.38 -16.03 2.66
N MET A 205 -3.18 -16.63 2.59
CA MET A 205 -1.97 -15.87 2.86
C MET A 205 -1.65 -15.02 1.63
N LEU A 206 -1.67 -13.70 1.79
CA LEU A 206 -1.14 -12.74 0.83
C LEU A 206 0.30 -12.43 1.21
N PHE A 207 1.24 -12.67 0.32
CA PHE A 207 2.67 -12.51 0.59
C PHE A 207 3.33 -11.67 -0.49
N GLY A 208 3.93 -10.55 -0.10
CA GLY A 208 4.70 -9.64 -0.95
C GLY A 208 6.17 -9.58 -0.52
N GLY A 209 7.06 -9.12 -1.38
CA GLY A 209 8.47 -9.05 -0.96
C GLY A 209 9.51 -9.04 -2.08
N ARG A 210 9.11 -8.76 -3.30
CA ARG A 210 10.04 -8.54 -4.42
C ARG A 210 9.86 -7.14 -4.94
N VAL A 211 10.97 -6.55 -5.35
CA VAL A 211 10.99 -5.27 -6.08
C VAL A 211 11.73 -5.45 -7.39
N SER A 212 11.29 -4.75 -8.43
CA SER A 212 12.00 -4.70 -9.70
C SER A 212 12.08 -3.25 -10.17
N TYR A 213 13.29 -2.80 -10.39
CA TYR A 213 13.57 -1.50 -11.02
C TYR A 213 13.46 -1.57 -12.56
N SER A 214 12.96 -2.68 -13.07
CA SER A 214 12.63 -2.94 -14.46
C SER A 214 11.12 -3.02 -14.64
N THR A 215 10.60 -2.65 -15.80
CA THR A 215 9.19 -2.83 -16.17
C THR A 215 8.84 -4.28 -16.49
N LEU A 216 9.84 -5.19 -16.52
CA LEU A 216 9.64 -6.60 -16.77
C LEU A 216 9.42 -7.37 -15.44
N ALA A 217 8.41 -8.21 -15.42
CA ALA A 217 8.18 -9.11 -14.30
C ALA A 217 9.37 -10.11 -14.16
N PRO A 218 9.86 -10.37 -12.95
CA PRO A 218 10.90 -11.38 -12.73
C PRO A 218 10.43 -12.76 -13.21
N PRO A 219 11.32 -13.53 -13.87
CA PRO A 219 11.00 -14.91 -14.21
C PRO A 219 10.76 -15.73 -12.93
N ASN A 220 9.88 -16.73 -13.00
CA ASN A 220 9.53 -17.60 -11.87
C ASN A 220 9.04 -16.86 -10.60
N LEU A 221 8.32 -15.77 -10.79
CA LEU A 221 7.82 -14.93 -9.71
C LEU A 221 7.09 -15.75 -8.63
N MET A 222 6.12 -16.56 -9.03
CA MET A 222 5.31 -17.38 -8.11
C MET A 222 6.17 -18.36 -7.28
N HIS A 223 7.14 -19.02 -7.91
CA HIS A 223 8.07 -19.89 -7.20
C HIS A 223 8.91 -19.12 -6.18
N SER A 224 9.46 -17.98 -6.59
CA SER A 224 10.28 -17.14 -5.71
C SER A 224 9.48 -16.60 -4.51
N MET A 225 8.23 -16.16 -4.73
CA MET A 225 7.35 -15.71 -3.66
C MET A 225 7.03 -16.85 -2.69
N ARG A 226 6.75 -18.05 -3.21
CA ARG A 226 6.51 -19.23 -2.38
C ARG A 226 7.72 -19.56 -1.51
N GLN A 227 8.94 -19.52 -2.04
CA GLN A 227 10.15 -19.81 -1.25
C GLN A 227 10.34 -18.79 -0.11
N ARG A 228 10.08 -17.51 -0.36
CA ARG A 228 10.15 -16.49 0.69
C ARG A 228 9.07 -16.70 1.75
N MET A 229 7.84 -17.01 1.34
CA MET A 229 6.74 -17.35 2.27
C MET A 229 7.09 -18.56 3.15
N LEU A 230 7.68 -19.61 2.58
CA LEU A 230 8.10 -20.79 3.35
C LEU A 230 9.28 -20.50 4.29
N GLY A 231 10.07 -19.48 4.02
CA GLY A 231 11.08 -18.97 4.96
C GLY A 231 10.48 -18.30 6.20
N VAL A 232 9.23 -17.85 6.13
CA VAL A 232 8.47 -17.29 7.26
C VAL A 232 7.54 -18.34 7.88
N PHE A 233 6.85 -19.10 7.04
CA PHE A 233 5.85 -20.09 7.42
C PHE A 233 6.15 -21.47 6.78
N PRO A 234 7.13 -22.21 7.28
CA PRO A 234 7.49 -23.53 6.72
C PRO A 234 6.33 -24.53 6.78
N GLN A 235 5.41 -24.36 7.71
CA GLN A 235 4.20 -25.17 7.84
C GLN A 235 3.20 -25.01 6.68
N LEU A 236 3.43 -24.09 5.75
CA LEU A 236 2.65 -23.94 4.51
C LEU A 236 3.25 -24.71 3.31
N ALA A 237 4.16 -25.66 3.55
CA ALA A 237 4.83 -26.42 2.49
C ALA A 237 3.87 -27.23 1.59
N ASP A 238 2.73 -27.66 2.11
CA ASP A 238 1.66 -28.35 1.40
C ASP A 238 0.72 -27.44 0.60
N VAL A 239 0.76 -26.12 0.86
CA VAL A 239 -0.17 -25.12 0.30
C VAL A 239 0.32 -24.66 -1.08
N LYS A 240 -0.61 -24.52 -2.02
CA LYS A 240 -0.32 -24.01 -3.36
C LYS A 240 -0.50 -22.50 -3.44
N MET A 241 0.34 -21.86 -4.23
CA MET A 241 0.10 -20.48 -4.67
C MET A 241 -0.96 -20.49 -5.76
N ALA A 242 -2.08 -19.81 -5.50
CA ALA A 242 -3.21 -19.75 -6.45
C ALA A 242 -3.07 -18.58 -7.42
N TYR A 243 -2.56 -17.45 -6.94
CA TYR A 243 -2.44 -16.24 -7.75
C TYR A 243 -1.09 -15.56 -7.50
N SER A 244 -0.63 -14.83 -8.51
CA SER A 244 0.45 -13.84 -8.36
C SER A 244 0.18 -12.68 -9.30
N TRP A 245 0.45 -11.46 -8.83
CA TRP A 245 0.31 -10.25 -9.62
C TRP A 245 1.37 -9.24 -9.24
N GLY A 246 1.52 -8.21 -10.06
CA GLY A 246 2.40 -7.10 -9.79
C GLY A 246 1.77 -5.78 -10.20
N GLY A 247 2.33 -4.71 -9.68
CA GLY A 247 1.98 -3.34 -10.04
C GLY A 247 3.17 -2.42 -9.81
N ASN A 248 3.08 -1.22 -10.36
CA ASN A 248 4.11 -0.22 -10.18
C ASN A 248 3.74 0.76 -9.08
N VAL A 249 4.64 0.97 -8.13
CA VAL A 249 4.61 2.11 -7.22
C VAL A 249 5.47 3.24 -7.79
N ALA A 250 5.19 4.47 -7.38
CA ALA A 250 5.95 5.64 -7.81
C ALA A 250 6.86 6.14 -6.69
N ILE A 251 8.16 5.98 -6.86
CA ILE A 251 9.14 6.44 -5.89
C ILE A 251 9.62 7.84 -6.27
N THR A 252 9.49 8.79 -5.36
CA THR A 252 10.10 10.12 -5.46
C THR A 252 11.53 10.11 -4.90
N MET A 253 12.32 11.13 -5.17
CA MET A 253 13.70 11.21 -4.69
C MET A 253 13.81 11.19 -3.16
N ASN A 254 12.89 11.83 -2.46
CA ASN A 254 12.84 11.90 -0.99
C ASN A 254 11.87 10.89 -0.36
N ARG A 255 11.27 10.00 -1.19
CA ARG A 255 10.26 8.99 -0.81
C ARG A 255 8.96 9.55 -0.20
N GLY A 256 8.81 10.86 -0.14
CA GLY A 256 7.57 11.49 0.31
C GLY A 256 6.56 11.67 -0.82
N PRO A 257 5.26 11.79 -0.51
CA PRO A 257 4.24 12.16 -1.47
C PRO A 257 4.57 13.50 -2.16
N HIS A 258 4.25 13.60 -3.44
CA HIS A 258 4.54 14.77 -4.25
C HIS A 258 3.24 15.38 -4.78
N PHE A 259 2.89 16.52 -4.23
CA PHE A 259 1.73 17.31 -4.62
C PHE A 259 2.20 18.61 -5.25
N GLY A 260 1.43 19.12 -6.20
CA GLY A 260 1.76 20.41 -6.79
C GLY A 260 0.88 20.79 -7.97
N ARG A 261 1.35 21.79 -8.72
CA ARG A 261 0.69 22.23 -9.93
C ARG A 261 1.70 22.61 -11.00
N VAL A 262 1.28 22.49 -12.25
CA VAL A 262 2.01 22.93 -13.43
C VAL A 262 1.21 24.09 -14.06
N GLY A 263 1.73 25.32 -13.95
CA GLY A 263 1.01 26.53 -14.31
C GLY A 263 -0.12 26.84 -13.33
N GLN A 264 -1.28 27.31 -13.81
CA GLN A 264 -2.36 27.79 -12.95
C GLN A 264 -3.45 26.73 -12.68
N ASP A 265 -3.65 25.75 -13.57
CA ASP A 265 -4.87 24.94 -13.67
C ASP A 265 -4.62 23.45 -13.84
N LEU A 266 -3.37 23.00 -13.86
CA LEU A 266 -3.02 21.57 -13.84
C LEU A 266 -2.43 21.20 -12.47
N TYR A 267 -3.13 20.41 -11.73
CA TYR A 267 -2.73 19.90 -10.41
C TYR A 267 -2.29 18.44 -10.51
N PHE A 268 -1.51 17.98 -9.55
CA PHE A 268 -1.12 16.57 -9.49
C PHE A 268 -0.92 16.09 -8.06
N ALA A 269 -1.16 14.79 -7.89
CA ALA A 269 -0.86 14.03 -6.69
C ALA A 269 -0.19 12.71 -7.11
N GLN A 270 1.04 12.47 -6.68
CA GLN A 270 1.83 11.29 -7.05
C GLN A 270 2.88 10.95 -5.99
N GLY A 271 3.67 9.91 -6.21
CA GLY A 271 4.75 9.53 -5.29
C GLY A 271 4.25 8.66 -4.14
N PHE A 272 3.16 7.94 -4.36
CA PHE A 272 2.62 6.99 -3.39
C PHE A 272 3.34 5.65 -3.54
N SER A 273 4.26 5.37 -2.64
CA SER A 273 5.12 4.18 -2.70
C SER A 273 5.07 3.30 -1.44
N GLY A 274 4.22 3.62 -0.50
CA GLY A 274 4.07 2.92 0.79
C GLY A 274 4.83 3.57 1.90
#